data_3371befb3c257a2015eb8ac0cd58ff7b
#
_entry.id   3371befb3c257a2015eb8ac0cd58ff7b
#
_cell.length_a   1.000
_cell.length_b   1.000
_cell.length_c   1.000
_cell.angle_alpha   90.00
_cell.angle_beta   90.00
_cell.angle_gamma   90.00
#
_symmetry.space_group_name_H-M   'P 1'
#
loop_
_entity.id
_entity.type
_entity.pdbx_description
1 polymer ?
#
loop_
_entity_poly.entity_id
_entity_poly.type
_entity_poly.pdbx_seq_one_letter_code
_entity_poly.pdbx_strand_id
1 'polypeptide(L)'
;SNNDMNILLSYLIIIPAIFFYNILSSINYGWKPHVVHYGAVVLEGSKIPILLVTLVWFELGVFGVIIAITIAHIPGILLHLIYAKQKIKDKINFKFTKKWLKLSWLPGYNSLSTIIMSLDVLIFTIITGSVIGLAFHGAAWLVARLSYNAAIISNAVYPKLLEAKVAGNIIQKNITLLSFIAIPLTLISMFFAKPGLYALNPIYEGASVVIIFMTIRCCIYVYSSAFAQYLTGNEKVDVSENTTFKQYIRSKLFLVPSTRLIQYSGFLITLTLVLMMVFESSTYVELVTYWSIIWALSEVPFLIYFYILVKKNFTFKLEISNLTKYLLIGIISFGVPYFLSPEFLEFNP
;
A
#
# COMPACT_ATOMS: atom_id res chain seq x y z
N SER A 1 27.28 4.44 -17.82
CA SER A 1 27.60 3.54 -18.94
C SER A 1 26.38 3.43 -19.89
N ASN A 2 26.60 2.95 -21.15
CA ASN A 2 25.50 2.82 -22.13
C ASN A 2 24.37 1.90 -21.64
N ASN A 3 24.66 0.92 -20.80
CA ASN A 3 23.65 0.02 -20.22
C ASN A 3 22.67 0.74 -19.28
N ASP A 4 23.15 1.74 -18.54
CA ASP A 4 22.29 2.46 -17.58
C ASP A 4 21.28 3.34 -18.31
N MET A 5 21.68 3.94 -19.44
CA MET A 5 20.78 4.74 -20.28
C MET A 5 19.70 3.90 -20.92
N ASN A 6 20.02 2.70 -21.42
CA ASN A 6 19.05 1.78 -22.00
C ASN A 6 18.03 1.28 -20.96
N ILE A 7 18.47 1.01 -19.75
CA ILE A 7 17.60 0.66 -18.62
C ILE A 7 16.66 1.83 -18.30
N LEU A 8 17.18 3.04 -18.23
CA LEU A 8 16.39 4.24 -17.93
C LEU A 8 15.36 4.54 -19.02
N LEU A 9 15.74 4.39 -20.31
CA LEU A 9 14.82 4.55 -21.43
C LEU A 9 13.71 3.49 -21.43
N SER A 10 14.02 2.26 -21.05
CA SER A 10 13.01 1.20 -20.97
C SER A 10 11.97 1.45 -19.86
N TYR A 11 12.34 2.11 -18.76
CA TYR A 11 11.37 2.57 -17.76
C TYR A 11 10.35 3.55 -18.32
N LEU A 12 10.70 4.38 -19.31
CA LEU A 12 9.75 5.31 -19.93
C LEU A 12 8.61 4.58 -20.68
N ILE A 13 8.85 3.36 -21.13
CA ILE A 13 7.83 2.54 -21.84
C ILE A 13 6.77 2.01 -20.87
N ILE A 14 7.14 1.76 -19.61
CA ILE A 14 6.20 1.29 -18.59
C ILE A 14 5.16 2.36 -18.25
N ILE A 15 5.54 3.64 -18.26
CA ILE A 15 4.67 4.75 -17.84
C ILE A 15 3.37 4.79 -18.64
N PRO A 16 3.37 4.80 -19.97
CA PRO A 16 2.15 4.72 -20.77
C PRO A 16 1.32 3.46 -20.47
N ALA A 17 1.95 2.30 -20.31
CA ALA A 17 1.24 1.06 -20.05
C ALA A 17 0.48 1.12 -18.71
N ILE A 18 1.14 1.58 -17.65
CA ILE A 18 0.52 1.80 -16.34
C ILE A 18 -0.61 2.84 -16.44
N PHE A 19 -0.39 3.92 -17.19
CA PHE A 19 -1.37 5.00 -17.34
C PHE A 19 -2.65 4.50 -18.03
N PHE A 20 -2.53 3.78 -19.14
CA PHE A 20 -3.67 3.19 -19.84
C PHE A 20 -4.41 2.16 -18.98
N TYR A 21 -3.67 1.28 -18.28
CA TYR A 21 -4.24 0.33 -17.35
C TYR A 21 -5.07 1.03 -16.28
N ASN A 22 -4.51 2.07 -15.64
CA ASN A 22 -5.18 2.79 -14.56
C ASN A 22 -6.42 3.55 -15.03
N ILE A 23 -6.40 4.16 -16.22
CA ILE A 23 -7.58 4.84 -16.80
C ILE A 23 -8.71 3.84 -17.00
N LEU A 24 -8.44 2.71 -17.68
CA LEU A 24 -9.46 1.71 -17.97
C LEU A 24 -9.98 1.02 -16.71
N SER A 25 -9.08 0.76 -15.75
CA SER A 25 -9.43 0.25 -14.44
C SER A 25 -10.37 1.21 -13.69
N SER A 26 -10.09 2.52 -13.74
CA SER A 26 -10.94 3.55 -13.11
C SER A 26 -12.33 3.62 -13.73
N ILE A 27 -12.47 3.48 -15.05
CA ILE A 27 -13.76 3.39 -15.73
C ILE A 27 -14.54 2.17 -15.23
N ASN A 28 -13.89 1.01 -15.15
CA ASN A 28 -14.50 -0.21 -14.67
C ASN A 28 -14.82 -0.16 -13.16
N TYR A 29 -14.02 0.54 -12.36
CA TYR A 29 -14.29 0.74 -10.94
C TYR A 29 -15.65 1.43 -10.72
N GLY A 30 -15.98 2.44 -11.54
CA GLY A 30 -17.28 3.12 -11.48
C GLY A 30 -18.44 2.33 -12.08
N TRP A 31 -18.18 1.35 -12.96
CA TRP A 31 -19.23 0.61 -13.69
C TRP A 31 -19.39 -0.83 -13.24
N LYS A 32 -18.27 -1.56 -13.10
CA LYS A 32 -18.20 -2.98 -12.72
C LYS A 32 -17.00 -3.22 -11.80
N PRO A 33 -17.10 -2.86 -10.50
CA PRO A 33 -15.94 -2.87 -9.60
C PRO A 33 -15.23 -4.23 -9.49
N HIS A 34 -15.94 -5.35 -9.66
CA HIS A 34 -15.35 -6.69 -9.65
C HIS A 34 -14.33 -6.92 -10.77
N VAL A 35 -14.49 -6.25 -11.93
CA VAL A 35 -13.57 -6.37 -13.06
C VAL A 35 -12.18 -5.81 -12.71
N VAL A 36 -12.09 -4.84 -11.81
CA VAL A 36 -10.82 -4.29 -11.35
C VAL A 36 -9.97 -5.38 -10.69
N HIS A 37 -10.59 -6.22 -9.88
CA HIS A 37 -9.91 -7.33 -9.23
C HIS A 37 -9.49 -8.42 -10.23
N TYR A 38 -10.33 -8.72 -11.21
CA TYR A 38 -9.96 -9.64 -12.30
C TYR A 38 -8.78 -9.11 -13.10
N GLY A 39 -8.77 -7.80 -13.42
CA GLY A 39 -7.66 -7.15 -14.09
C GLY A 39 -6.35 -7.25 -13.30
N ALA A 40 -6.41 -7.09 -11.98
CA ALA A 40 -5.26 -7.23 -11.10
C ALA A 40 -4.73 -8.68 -11.09
N VAL A 41 -5.61 -9.69 -11.00
CA VAL A 41 -5.21 -11.11 -11.07
C VAL A 41 -4.59 -11.44 -12.42
N VAL A 42 -5.17 -10.97 -13.52
CA VAL A 42 -4.62 -11.19 -14.86
C VAL A 42 -3.25 -10.52 -15.01
N LEU A 43 -3.10 -9.28 -14.53
CA LEU A 43 -1.83 -8.56 -14.56
C LEU A 43 -0.74 -9.30 -13.77
N GLU A 44 -1.01 -9.65 -12.51
CA GLU A 44 -0.03 -10.31 -11.65
C GLU A 44 0.26 -11.75 -12.13
N GLY A 45 -0.77 -12.47 -12.56
CA GLY A 45 -0.63 -13.82 -13.12
C GLY A 45 0.16 -13.84 -14.43
N SER A 46 0.04 -12.82 -15.28
CA SER A 46 0.79 -12.71 -16.53
C SER A 46 2.27 -12.40 -16.31
N LYS A 47 2.64 -11.74 -15.21
CA LYS A 47 4.04 -11.43 -14.90
C LYS A 47 4.90 -12.70 -14.78
N ILE A 48 4.37 -13.73 -14.13
CA ILE A 48 5.15 -14.96 -13.83
C ILE A 48 5.65 -15.65 -15.11
N PRO A 49 4.80 -16.06 -16.06
CA PRO A 49 5.26 -16.73 -17.26
C PRO A 49 6.14 -15.82 -18.14
N ILE A 50 5.83 -14.51 -18.21
CA ILE A 50 6.64 -13.58 -19.02
C ILE A 50 8.02 -13.37 -18.37
N LEU A 51 8.11 -13.28 -17.04
CA LEU A 51 9.40 -13.22 -16.33
C LEU A 51 10.23 -14.48 -16.58
N LEU A 52 9.63 -15.67 -16.54
CA LEU A 52 10.34 -16.91 -16.85
C LEU A 52 10.92 -16.89 -18.26
N VAL A 53 10.14 -16.45 -19.24
CA VAL A 53 10.60 -16.34 -20.62
C VAL A 53 11.75 -15.33 -20.76
N THR A 54 11.60 -14.12 -20.20
CA THR A 54 12.60 -13.05 -20.38
C THR A 54 13.87 -13.27 -19.58
N LEU A 55 13.79 -13.89 -18.39
CA LEU A 55 14.94 -14.09 -17.51
C LEU A 55 15.63 -15.44 -17.76
N VAL A 56 14.87 -16.53 -18.00
CA VAL A 56 15.44 -17.88 -18.11
C VAL A 56 15.78 -18.23 -19.57
N TRP A 57 14.88 -17.93 -20.52
CA TRP A 57 15.10 -18.30 -21.91
C TRP A 57 15.92 -17.26 -22.67
N PHE A 58 15.65 -15.97 -22.45
CA PHE A 58 16.35 -14.88 -23.14
C PHE A 58 17.50 -14.27 -22.32
N GLU A 59 17.66 -14.63 -21.06
CA GLU A 59 18.75 -14.18 -20.16
C GLU A 59 18.94 -12.65 -20.13
N LEU A 60 17.83 -11.88 -20.27
CA LEU A 60 17.87 -10.43 -20.42
C LEU A 60 18.17 -9.67 -19.11
N GLY A 61 18.37 -10.36 -17.98
CA GLY A 61 18.68 -9.75 -16.67
C GLY A 61 17.67 -8.68 -16.28
N VAL A 62 18.15 -7.54 -15.77
CA VAL A 62 17.28 -6.43 -15.29
C VAL A 62 16.39 -5.88 -16.42
N PHE A 63 16.90 -5.82 -17.65
CA PHE A 63 16.13 -5.38 -18.80
C PHE A 63 14.94 -6.31 -19.08
N GLY A 64 15.15 -7.63 -18.91
CA GLY A 64 14.08 -8.63 -19.02
C GLY A 64 12.96 -8.43 -18.01
N VAL A 65 13.28 -8.01 -16.78
CA VAL A 65 12.27 -7.68 -15.77
C VAL A 65 11.39 -6.50 -16.21
N ILE A 66 12.00 -5.44 -16.75
CA ILE A 66 11.30 -4.25 -17.20
C ILE A 66 10.36 -4.59 -18.38
N ILE A 67 10.85 -5.34 -19.36
CA ILE A 67 10.05 -5.82 -20.49
C ILE A 67 8.89 -6.69 -20.00
N ALA A 68 9.16 -7.64 -19.09
CA ALA A 68 8.14 -8.52 -18.55
C ALA A 68 7.01 -7.76 -17.87
N ILE A 69 7.34 -6.78 -17.02
CA ILE A 69 6.36 -5.93 -16.35
C ILE A 69 5.55 -5.14 -17.40
N THR A 70 6.20 -4.59 -18.41
CA THR A 70 5.52 -3.82 -19.46
C THR A 70 4.55 -4.68 -20.26
N ILE A 71 4.99 -5.85 -20.73
CA ILE A 71 4.16 -6.78 -21.50
C ILE A 71 3.01 -7.32 -20.65
N ALA A 72 3.23 -7.58 -19.35
CA ALA A 72 2.18 -8.08 -18.44
C ALA A 72 1.01 -7.09 -18.28
N HIS A 73 1.19 -5.80 -18.56
CA HIS A 73 0.08 -4.85 -18.57
C HIS A 73 -0.87 -5.06 -19.76
N ILE A 74 -0.41 -5.65 -20.87
CA ILE A 74 -1.21 -5.82 -22.09
C ILE A 74 -2.46 -6.68 -21.83
N PRO A 75 -2.38 -7.90 -21.26
CA PRO A 75 -3.57 -8.69 -20.94
C PRO A 75 -4.54 -7.97 -19.98
N GLY A 76 -4.02 -7.25 -18.98
CA GLY A 76 -4.82 -6.45 -18.06
C GLY A 76 -5.54 -5.30 -18.77
N ILE A 77 -4.85 -4.57 -19.65
CA ILE A 77 -5.42 -3.50 -20.48
C ILE A 77 -6.52 -4.06 -21.38
N LEU A 78 -6.28 -5.18 -22.07
CA LEU A 78 -7.25 -5.83 -22.96
C LEU A 78 -8.50 -6.24 -22.19
N LEU A 79 -8.35 -6.87 -21.02
CA LEU A 79 -9.47 -7.24 -20.18
C LEU A 79 -10.29 -6.01 -19.79
N HIS A 80 -9.64 -4.96 -19.26
CA HIS A 80 -10.33 -3.73 -18.91
C HIS A 80 -11.01 -3.08 -20.10
N LEU A 81 -10.39 -3.07 -21.28
CA LEU A 81 -10.94 -2.50 -22.50
C LEU A 81 -12.21 -3.23 -22.96
N ILE A 82 -12.22 -4.58 -22.90
CA ILE A 82 -13.39 -5.40 -23.26
C ILE A 82 -14.60 -4.99 -22.43
N TYR A 83 -14.43 -4.83 -21.11
CA TYR A 83 -15.53 -4.45 -20.23
C TYR A 83 -15.89 -2.96 -20.30
N ALA A 84 -14.93 -2.08 -20.54
CA ALA A 84 -15.14 -0.63 -20.64
C ALA A 84 -15.67 -0.19 -22.01
N LYS A 85 -15.60 -1.05 -23.05
CA LYS A 85 -15.87 -0.72 -24.46
C LYS A 85 -17.21 0.04 -24.67
N GLN A 86 -18.25 -0.34 -23.96
CA GLN A 86 -19.56 0.31 -24.09
C GLN A 86 -19.55 1.74 -23.54
N LYS A 87 -18.83 1.98 -22.44
CA LYS A 87 -18.73 3.28 -21.79
C LYS A 87 -17.78 4.25 -22.49
N ILE A 88 -16.75 3.75 -23.13
CA ILE A 88 -15.81 4.58 -23.92
C ILE A 88 -16.48 5.14 -25.17
N LYS A 89 -17.54 4.49 -25.69
CA LYS A 89 -18.29 4.98 -26.84
C LYS A 89 -19.28 6.10 -26.52
N ASP A 90 -19.57 6.36 -25.26
CA ASP A 90 -20.47 7.42 -24.83
C ASP A 90 -19.89 8.80 -25.27
N LYS A 91 -20.77 9.73 -25.65
CA LYS A 91 -20.35 11.07 -26.09
C LYS A 91 -19.67 11.84 -24.97
N ILE A 92 -18.58 12.52 -25.27
CA ILE A 92 -17.88 13.39 -24.32
C ILE A 92 -18.80 14.55 -23.93
N ASN A 93 -19.06 14.69 -22.64
CA ASN A 93 -19.81 15.80 -22.10
C ASN A 93 -18.85 16.85 -21.50
N PHE A 94 -18.59 17.90 -22.26
CA PHE A 94 -17.65 18.96 -21.86
C PHE A 94 -18.05 19.69 -20.56
N LYS A 95 -19.34 19.70 -20.18
CA LYS A 95 -19.79 20.26 -18.89
C LYS A 95 -19.20 19.47 -17.72
N PHE A 96 -19.23 18.13 -17.81
CA PHE A 96 -18.58 17.27 -16.81
C PHE A 96 -17.07 17.40 -16.84
N THR A 97 -16.46 17.43 -18.01
CA THR A 97 -15.01 17.60 -18.15
C THR A 97 -14.52 18.89 -17.49
N LYS A 98 -15.21 20.02 -17.70
CA LYS A 98 -14.87 21.30 -17.06
C LYS A 98 -15.03 21.25 -15.54
N LYS A 99 -16.10 20.62 -15.05
CA LYS A 99 -16.32 20.41 -13.60
C LYS A 99 -15.22 19.54 -12.99
N TRP A 100 -14.88 18.46 -13.69
CA TRP A 100 -13.85 17.52 -13.25
C TRP A 100 -12.46 18.17 -13.22
N LEU A 101 -12.09 18.93 -14.24
CA LEU A 101 -10.84 19.70 -14.24
C LEU A 101 -10.78 20.72 -13.10
N LYS A 102 -11.89 21.38 -12.77
CA LYS A 102 -11.94 22.28 -11.61
C LYS A 102 -11.67 21.56 -10.28
N LEU A 103 -12.00 20.29 -10.16
CA LEU A 103 -11.83 19.48 -8.95
C LEU A 103 -10.57 18.60 -8.97
N SER A 104 -9.83 18.54 -10.09
CA SER A 104 -8.67 17.65 -10.29
C SER A 104 -7.49 17.95 -9.35
N TRP A 105 -7.46 19.14 -8.73
CA TRP A 105 -6.46 19.47 -7.71
C TRP A 105 -6.58 18.57 -6.45
N LEU A 106 -7.80 18.08 -6.13
CA LEU A 106 -8.03 17.29 -4.94
C LEU A 106 -7.32 15.91 -4.97
N PRO A 107 -7.43 15.10 -6.04
CA PRO A 107 -6.58 13.93 -6.22
C PRO A 107 -5.08 14.27 -6.23
N GLY A 108 -4.69 15.40 -6.85
CA GLY A 108 -3.31 15.89 -6.82
C GLY A 108 -2.83 16.18 -5.39
N TYR A 109 -3.65 16.83 -4.59
CA TYR A 109 -3.36 17.09 -3.18
C TYR A 109 -3.22 15.80 -2.36
N ASN A 110 -4.08 14.82 -2.61
CA ASN A 110 -3.97 13.50 -1.97
C ASN A 110 -2.66 12.78 -2.38
N SER A 111 -2.28 12.86 -3.66
CA SER A 111 -1.04 12.27 -4.17
C SER A 111 0.22 12.95 -3.60
N LEU A 112 0.14 14.24 -3.25
CA LEU A 112 1.26 14.98 -2.66
C LEU A 112 1.78 14.34 -1.36
N SER A 113 0.88 13.82 -0.53
CA SER A 113 1.27 13.11 0.68
C SER A 113 2.09 11.85 0.40
N THR A 114 1.74 11.10 -0.64
CA THR A 114 2.46 9.90 -1.07
C THR A 114 3.82 10.25 -1.68
N ILE A 115 3.90 11.36 -2.44
CA ILE A 115 5.17 11.85 -3.01
C ILE A 115 6.12 12.24 -1.87
N ILE A 116 5.64 13.00 -0.88
CA ILE A 116 6.45 13.37 0.28
C ILE A 116 6.92 12.12 1.02
N MET A 117 6.06 11.14 1.25
CA MET A 117 6.45 9.89 1.91
C MET A 117 7.62 9.21 1.17
N SER A 118 7.58 9.17 -0.17
CA SER A 118 8.60 8.48 -0.98
C SER A 118 9.98 9.17 -0.98
N LEU A 119 10.09 10.38 -0.41
CA LEU A 119 11.37 11.05 -0.22
C LEU A 119 12.25 10.39 0.86
N ASP A 120 11.71 9.47 1.64
CA ASP A 120 12.46 8.71 2.64
C ASP A 120 13.61 7.90 2.03
N VAL A 121 13.37 7.27 0.87
CA VAL A 121 14.40 6.56 0.10
C VAL A 121 15.52 7.52 -0.35
N LEU A 122 15.15 8.71 -0.82
CA LEU A 122 16.10 9.73 -1.25
C LEU A 122 16.94 10.23 -0.07
N ILE A 123 16.29 10.56 1.06
CA ILE A 123 16.95 11.00 2.29
C ILE A 123 17.94 9.95 2.79
N PHE A 124 17.50 8.68 2.85
CA PHE A 124 18.36 7.58 3.25
C PHE A 124 19.61 7.49 2.35
N THR A 125 19.41 7.53 1.03
CA THR A 125 20.50 7.43 0.06
C THR A 125 21.48 8.60 0.15
N ILE A 126 20.98 9.83 0.33
CA ILE A 126 21.83 11.03 0.45
C ILE A 126 22.68 10.96 1.73
N ILE A 127 22.11 10.56 2.86
CA ILE A 127 22.81 10.52 4.14
C ILE A 127 23.81 9.38 4.18
N THR A 128 23.43 8.19 3.72
CA THR A 128 24.27 6.99 3.82
C THR A 128 25.26 6.84 2.66
N GLY A 129 25.03 7.50 1.54
CA GLY A 129 25.82 7.34 0.31
C GLY A 129 25.75 5.92 -0.29
N SER A 130 24.83 5.05 0.18
CA SER A 130 24.80 3.64 -0.14
C SER A 130 23.40 3.14 -0.51
N VAL A 131 23.35 2.25 -1.50
CA VAL A 131 22.14 1.54 -1.91
C VAL A 131 21.95 0.20 -1.18
N ILE A 132 22.94 -0.23 -0.40
CA ILE A 132 22.89 -1.53 0.31
C ILE A 132 21.71 -1.56 1.30
N GLY A 133 21.55 -0.50 2.09
CA GLY A 133 20.43 -0.38 3.01
C GLY A 133 19.07 -0.43 2.30
N LEU A 134 18.99 0.13 1.09
CA LEU A 134 17.75 0.06 0.30
C LEU A 134 17.42 -1.37 -0.14
N ALA A 135 18.43 -2.21 -0.41
CA ALA A 135 18.21 -3.62 -0.74
C ALA A 135 17.60 -4.37 0.46
N PHE A 136 18.14 -4.17 1.68
CA PHE A 136 17.56 -4.72 2.90
C PHE A 136 16.14 -4.19 3.17
N HIS A 137 15.92 -2.88 2.99
CA HIS A 137 14.59 -2.27 3.11
C HIS A 137 13.61 -2.88 2.12
N GLY A 138 14.00 -2.99 0.84
CA GLY A 138 13.15 -3.55 -0.21
C GLY A 138 12.79 -5.01 0.03
N ALA A 139 13.76 -5.86 0.43
CA ALA A 139 13.55 -7.25 0.77
C ALA A 139 12.59 -7.39 1.98
N ALA A 140 12.81 -6.61 3.05
CA ALA A 140 11.95 -6.59 4.22
C ALA A 140 10.52 -6.13 3.87
N TRP A 141 10.39 -5.11 3.01
CA TRP A 141 9.09 -4.61 2.55
C TRP A 141 8.28 -5.66 1.80
N LEU A 142 8.92 -6.51 0.96
CA LEU A 142 8.22 -7.57 0.22
C LEU A 142 7.51 -8.55 1.17
N VAL A 143 8.13 -8.89 2.30
CA VAL A 143 7.53 -9.78 3.30
C VAL A 143 6.50 -9.03 4.15
N ALA A 144 6.84 -7.85 4.65
CA ALA A 144 5.97 -7.07 5.54
C ALA A 144 4.65 -6.64 4.87
N ARG A 145 4.69 -6.36 3.55
CA ARG A 145 3.50 -5.91 2.78
C ARG A 145 2.39 -6.95 2.67
N LEU A 146 2.60 -8.21 3.06
CA LEU A 146 1.54 -9.21 3.13
C LEU A 146 0.40 -8.71 4.02
N SER A 147 0.71 -8.11 5.16
CA SER A 147 -0.28 -7.51 6.07
C SER A 147 -1.04 -6.36 5.43
N TYR A 148 -0.38 -5.57 4.59
CA TYR A 148 -0.98 -4.44 3.87
C TYR A 148 -2.11 -4.88 2.92
N ASN A 149 -2.04 -6.09 2.36
CA ASN A 149 -3.06 -6.61 1.44
C ASN A 149 -4.45 -6.71 2.11
N ALA A 150 -4.53 -6.78 3.43
CA ALA A 150 -5.81 -6.73 4.14
C ALA A 150 -6.58 -5.41 3.90
N ALA A 151 -5.92 -4.31 3.51
CA ALA A 151 -6.57 -3.03 3.20
C ALA A 151 -7.59 -3.13 2.05
N ILE A 152 -7.46 -4.12 1.16
CA ILE A 152 -8.41 -4.38 0.07
C ILE A 152 -9.84 -4.55 0.60
N ILE A 153 -9.99 -5.13 1.80
CA ILE A 153 -11.31 -5.33 2.44
C ILE A 153 -11.99 -4.00 2.74
N SER A 154 -11.23 -3.01 3.19
CA SER A 154 -11.76 -1.67 3.47
C SER A 154 -12.20 -0.95 2.20
N ASN A 155 -11.47 -1.15 1.09
CA ASN A 155 -11.82 -0.54 -0.19
C ASN A 155 -13.20 -1.01 -0.70
N ALA A 156 -13.57 -2.27 -0.42
CA ALA A 156 -14.87 -2.83 -0.82
C ALA A 156 -16.05 -2.23 -0.06
N VAL A 157 -15.81 -1.55 1.06
CA VAL A 157 -16.87 -0.95 1.89
C VAL A 157 -17.19 0.47 1.47
N TYR A 158 -16.26 1.18 0.86
CA TYR A 158 -16.43 2.59 0.45
C TYR A 158 -17.72 2.83 -0.36
N PRO A 159 -18.04 2.08 -1.42
CA PRO A 159 -19.30 2.25 -2.16
C PRO A 159 -20.55 2.04 -1.30
N LYS A 160 -20.52 1.07 -0.38
CA LYS A 160 -21.65 0.78 0.51
C LYS A 160 -21.90 1.89 1.53
N LEU A 161 -20.85 2.62 1.94
CA LEU A 161 -20.99 3.75 2.86
C LEU A 161 -21.62 4.97 2.18
N LEU A 162 -21.36 5.17 0.88
CA LEU A 162 -22.00 6.24 0.10
C LEU A 162 -23.50 6.08 -0.01
N GLU A 163 -24.01 4.83 -0.02
CA GLU A 163 -25.43 4.48 -0.18
C GLU A 163 -26.15 4.29 1.17
N ALA A 164 -25.42 4.07 2.26
CA ALA A 164 -25.99 3.62 3.53
C ALA A 164 -26.66 4.73 4.33
N LYS A 165 -27.89 4.46 4.79
CA LYS A 165 -28.57 5.28 5.80
C LYS A 165 -28.01 5.06 7.22
N VAL A 166 -27.47 3.88 7.54
CA VAL A 166 -26.91 3.50 8.85
C VAL A 166 -25.53 2.88 8.63
N ALA A 167 -24.50 3.69 8.79
CA ALA A 167 -23.12 3.27 8.53
C ALA A 167 -22.50 2.43 9.67
N GLY A 168 -22.97 2.54 10.92
CA GLY A 168 -22.34 1.92 12.08
C GLY A 168 -22.21 0.40 12.02
N ASN A 169 -23.25 -0.32 11.61
CA ASN A 169 -23.22 -1.78 11.46
C ASN A 169 -22.30 -2.24 10.32
N ILE A 170 -22.21 -1.44 9.26
CA ILE A 170 -21.32 -1.72 8.12
C ILE A 170 -19.87 -1.59 8.57
N ILE A 171 -19.56 -0.51 9.29
CA ILE A 171 -18.23 -0.25 9.87
C ILE A 171 -17.82 -1.38 10.81
N GLN A 172 -18.70 -1.78 11.73
CA GLN A 172 -18.41 -2.85 12.69
C GLN A 172 -18.09 -4.18 11.98
N LYS A 173 -18.95 -4.61 11.03
CA LYS A 173 -18.71 -5.83 10.25
C LYS A 173 -17.41 -5.76 9.44
N ASN A 174 -17.11 -4.59 8.88
CA ASN A 174 -15.88 -4.42 8.10
C ASN A 174 -14.65 -4.50 8.98
N ILE A 175 -14.63 -3.88 10.17
CA ILE A 175 -13.52 -3.96 11.11
C ILE A 175 -13.31 -5.40 11.56
N THR A 176 -14.38 -6.15 11.85
CA THR A 176 -14.28 -7.56 12.23
C THR A 176 -13.65 -8.40 11.11
N LEU A 177 -14.11 -8.22 9.87
CA LEU A 177 -13.57 -8.94 8.71
C LEU A 177 -12.13 -8.52 8.40
N LEU A 178 -11.84 -7.21 8.48
CA LEU A 178 -10.49 -6.66 8.32
C LEU A 178 -9.53 -7.29 9.32
N SER A 179 -9.94 -7.37 10.60
CA SER A 179 -9.14 -7.95 11.67
C SER A 179 -8.92 -9.45 11.50
N PHE A 180 -9.95 -10.17 11.04
CA PHE A 180 -9.86 -11.60 10.75
C PHE A 180 -8.76 -11.93 9.72
N ILE A 181 -8.49 -11.02 8.78
CA ILE A 181 -7.45 -11.22 7.76
C ILE A 181 -6.15 -10.50 8.12
N ALA A 182 -6.22 -9.27 8.63
CA ALA A 182 -5.02 -8.47 8.93
C ALA A 182 -4.17 -9.08 10.04
N ILE A 183 -4.80 -9.58 11.12
CA ILE A 183 -4.06 -10.14 12.26
C ILE A 183 -3.27 -11.40 11.87
N PRO A 184 -3.86 -12.43 11.22
CA PRO A 184 -3.10 -13.60 10.78
C PRO A 184 -1.98 -13.25 9.79
N LEU A 185 -2.24 -12.38 8.80
CA LEU A 185 -1.21 -11.97 7.85
C LEU A 185 -0.05 -11.22 8.53
N THR A 186 -0.35 -10.41 9.56
CA THR A 186 0.66 -9.75 10.38
C THR A 186 1.51 -10.78 11.12
N LEU A 187 0.88 -11.75 11.78
CA LEU A 187 1.59 -12.78 12.54
C LEU A 187 2.42 -13.70 11.63
N ILE A 188 1.89 -14.09 10.46
CA ILE A 188 2.67 -14.84 9.46
C ILE A 188 3.92 -14.05 9.08
N SER A 189 3.78 -12.77 8.71
CA SER A 189 4.93 -11.93 8.32
C SER A 189 5.96 -11.79 9.45
N MET A 190 5.52 -11.78 10.71
CA MET A 190 6.42 -11.64 11.87
C MET A 190 7.13 -12.96 12.20
N PHE A 191 6.38 -14.06 12.33
CA PHE A 191 6.97 -15.36 12.69
C PHE A 191 7.85 -15.92 11.56
N PHE A 192 7.45 -15.71 10.31
CA PHE A 192 8.21 -16.18 9.15
C PHE A 192 9.09 -15.09 8.52
N ALA A 193 9.49 -14.08 9.30
CA ALA A 193 10.35 -12.99 8.83
C ALA A 193 11.71 -13.53 8.32
N LYS A 194 12.39 -14.33 9.12
CA LYS A 194 13.69 -14.91 8.80
C LYS A 194 13.61 -15.89 7.62
N PRO A 195 12.72 -16.93 7.62
CA PRO A 195 12.53 -17.79 6.47
C PRO A 195 12.12 -17.07 5.20
N GLY A 196 11.25 -16.07 5.32
CA GLY A 196 10.81 -15.27 4.17
C GLY A 196 11.93 -14.48 3.51
N LEU A 197 12.85 -13.90 4.29
CA LEU A 197 14.04 -13.24 3.75
C LEU A 197 15.03 -14.26 3.16
N TYR A 198 15.25 -15.36 3.83
CA TYR A 198 16.13 -16.42 3.34
C TYR A 198 15.67 -16.96 2.00
N ALA A 199 14.35 -17.14 1.81
CA ALA A 199 13.77 -17.59 0.54
C ALA A 199 13.97 -16.57 -0.60
N LEU A 200 14.10 -15.28 -0.29
CA LEU A 200 14.46 -14.25 -1.28
C LEU A 200 15.95 -14.30 -1.62
N ASN A 201 16.78 -14.23 -0.59
CA ASN A 201 18.24 -14.43 -0.65
C ASN A 201 18.79 -14.51 0.78
N PRO A 202 19.64 -15.50 1.11
CA PRO A 202 20.23 -15.66 2.45
C PRO A 202 20.92 -14.39 2.99
N ILE A 203 21.46 -13.55 2.16
CA ILE A 203 22.13 -12.29 2.55
C ILE A 203 21.19 -11.33 3.28
N TYR A 204 19.87 -11.42 3.06
CA TYR A 204 18.87 -10.55 3.70
C TYR A 204 18.42 -11.02 5.07
N GLU A 205 18.81 -12.21 5.51
CA GLU A 205 18.36 -12.82 6.78
C GLU A 205 18.56 -11.91 7.99
N GLY A 206 19.66 -11.16 8.02
CA GLY A 206 19.97 -10.19 9.07
C GLY A 206 18.94 -9.07 9.24
N ALA A 207 18.10 -8.81 8.21
CA ALA A 207 17.05 -7.79 8.26
C ALA A 207 15.71 -8.28 8.83
N SER A 208 15.66 -9.45 9.49
CA SER A 208 14.43 -10.01 10.06
C SER A 208 13.76 -9.07 11.09
N VAL A 209 14.53 -8.34 11.88
CA VAL A 209 14.05 -7.33 12.83
C VAL A 209 13.35 -6.19 12.11
N VAL A 210 13.84 -5.78 10.95
CA VAL A 210 13.23 -4.74 10.10
C VAL A 210 11.80 -5.15 9.69
N ILE A 211 11.60 -6.42 9.32
CA ILE A 211 10.27 -6.94 8.95
C ILE A 211 9.29 -6.78 10.09
N ILE A 212 9.68 -7.07 11.34
CA ILE A 212 8.80 -6.96 12.50
C ILE A 212 8.21 -5.55 12.59
N PHE A 213 9.06 -4.52 12.57
CA PHE A 213 8.58 -3.14 12.67
C PHE A 213 7.81 -2.69 11.44
N MET A 214 8.23 -3.07 10.24
CA MET A 214 7.49 -2.80 9.00
C MET A 214 6.11 -3.47 9.01
N THR A 215 6.02 -4.69 9.50
CA THR A 215 4.75 -5.43 9.58
C THR A 215 3.80 -4.80 10.60
N ILE A 216 4.31 -4.39 11.77
CA ILE A 216 3.55 -3.62 12.76
C ILE A 216 3.01 -2.33 12.12
N ARG A 217 3.86 -1.59 11.43
CA ARG A 217 3.46 -0.38 10.68
C ARG A 217 2.37 -0.70 9.66
N CYS A 218 2.53 -1.76 8.86
CA CYS A 218 1.52 -2.15 7.88
C CYS A 218 0.17 -2.46 8.53
N CYS A 219 0.17 -3.18 9.66
CA CYS A 219 -1.02 -3.47 10.42
C CYS A 219 -1.70 -2.18 10.92
N ILE A 220 -0.96 -1.27 11.54
CA ILE A 220 -1.46 0.03 12.02
C ILE A 220 -2.03 0.84 10.85
N TYR A 221 -1.32 0.89 9.73
CA TYR A 221 -1.75 1.61 8.53
C TYR A 221 -3.06 1.06 7.95
N VAL A 222 -3.25 -0.26 7.92
CA VAL A 222 -4.48 -0.90 7.43
C VAL A 222 -5.69 -0.39 8.20
N TYR A 223 -5.61 -0.33 9.53
CA TYR A 223 -6.70 0.21 10.36
C TYR A 223 -6.87 1.72 10.19
N SER A 224 -5.77 2.49 10.19
CA SER A 224 -5.84 3.95 10.02
C SER A 224 -6.40 4.33 8.65
N SER A 225 -6.06 3.58 7.61
CA SER A 225 -6.61 3.74 6.25
C SER A 225 -8.10 3.39 6.20
N ALA A 226 -8.53 2.32 6.87
CA ALA A 226 -9.94 1.96 6.96
C ALA A 226 -10.75 3.07 7.64
N PHE A 227 -10.28 3.60 8.77
CA PHE A 227 -10.94 4.72 9.45
C PHE A 227 -10.99 5.97 8.59
N ALA A 228 -9.92 6.29 7.87
CA ALA A 228 -9.89 7.39 6.92
C ALA A 228 -10.96 7.23 5.82
N GLN A 229 -11.11 6.00 5.28
CA GLN A 229 -12.14 5.69 4.28
C GLN A 229 -13.56 5.80 4.84
N TYR A 230 -13.81 5.42 6.11
CA TYR A 230 -15.14 5.61 6.71
C TYR A 230 -15.49 7.08 6.85
N LEU A 231 -14.52 7.93 7.15
CA LEU A 231 -14.72 9.38 7.21
C LEU A 231 -15.02 9.99 5.85
N THR A 232 -14.24 9.62 4.83
CA THR A 232 -14.39 10.17 3.48
C THR A 232 -15.60 9.58 2.74
N GLY A 233 -15.92 8.30 2.96
CA GLY A 233 -17.07 7.63 2.33
C GLY A 233 -18.44 8.16 2.77
N ASN A 234 -18.53 8.90 3.87
CA ASN A 234 -19.77 9.57 4.29
C ASN A 234 -19.84 11.04 3.84
N GLU A 235 -18.80 11.53 3.17
CA GLU A 235 -18.73 12.90 2.71
C GLU A 235 -19.41 13.06 1.34
N LYS A 236 -20.25 14.07 1.19
CA LYS A 236 -21.02 14.34 -0.06
C LYS A 236 -20.61 15.62 -0.77
N VAL A 237 -19.56 16.27 -0.27
CA VAL A 237 -19.11 17.57 -0.78
C VAL A 237 -18.64 17.52 -2.23
N ASP A 238 -18.07 16.38 -2.66
CA ASP A 238 -17.60 16.15 -4.03
C ASP A 238 -18.73 15.83 -5.02
N VAL A 239 -19.86 15.32 -4.51
CA VAL A 239 -21.02 14.93 -5.33
C VAL A 239 -21.93 16.12 -5.59
N SER A 240 -22.00 17.10 -4.68
CA SER A 240 -22.91 18.25 -4.79
C SER A 240 -22.52 19.20 -5.92
N GLU A 241 -23.52 19.74 -6.64
CA GLU A 241 -23.28 20.58 -7.85
C GLU A 241 -22.69 21.94 -7.52
N ASN A 242 -22.97 22.52 -6.36
CA ASN A 242 -22.65 23.90 -5.99
C ASN A 242 -21.62 24.00 -4.87
N THR A 243 -20.72 23.03 -4.76
CA THR A 243 -19.71 23.05 -3.70
C THR A 243 -18.69 24.15 -3.88
N THR A 244 -18.51 24.96 -2.84
CA THR A 244 -17.50 26.02 -2.78
C THR A 244 -16.17 25.49 -2.28
N PHE A 245 -15.05 26.15 -2.65
CA PHE A 245 -13.71 25.79 -2.15
C PHE A 245 -13.63 25.79 -0.62
N LYS A 246 -14.34 26.72 0.04
CA LYS A 246 -14.40 26.79 1.51
C LYS A 246 -15.04 25.56 2.15
N GLN A 247 -16.06 24.96 1.50
CA GLN A 247 -16.69 23.73 1.95
C GLN A 247 -15.75 22.55 1.78
N TYR A 248 -14.94 22.49 0.71
CA TYR A 248 -13.92 21.47 0.53
C TYR A 248 -12.87 21.50 1.64
N ILE A 249 -12.29 22.65 1.95
CA ILE A 249 -11.27 22.78 3.00
C ILE A 249 -11.81 22.34 4.39
N ARG A 250 -13.10 22.50 4.62
CA ARG A 250 -13.75 22.08 5.86
C ARG A 250 -14.21 20.62 5.86
N SER A 251 -14.11 19.93 4.72
CA SER A 251 -14.56 18.56 4.55
C SER A 251 -13.52 17.56 5.04
N LYS A 252 -13.96 16.33 5.28
CA LYS A 252 -13.08 15.21 5.61
C LYS A 252 -12.22 14.78 4.42
N LEU A 253 -12.65 15.09 3.18
CA LEU A 253 -11.87 14.88 1.96
C LEU A 253 -10.59 15.72 1.93
N PHE A 254 -10.57 16.87 2.59
CA PHE A 254 -9.38 17.70 2.75
C PHE A 254 -8.61 17.35 4.03
N LEU A 255 -9.31 17.06 5.11
CA LEU A 255 -8.72 16.76 6.41
C LEU A 255 -7.82 15.52 6.36
N VAL A 256 -8.26 14.43 5.71
CA VAL A 256 -7.50 13.17 5.65
C VAL A 256 -6.15 13.33 4.93
N PRO A 257 -6.06 13.88 3.70
CA PRO A 257 -4.75 14.11 3.08
C PRO A 257 -3.88 15.12 3.84
N SER A 258 -4.49 16.16 4.44
CA SER A 258 -3.74 17.14 5.25
C SER A 258 -3.08 16.50 6.47
N THR A 259 -3.80 15.63 7.17
CA THR A 259 -3.23 14.89 8.31
C THR A 259 -2.13 13.94 7.86
N ARG A 260 -2.28 13.28 6.70
CA ARG A 260 -1.22 12.45 6.12
C ARG A 260 0.02 13.26 5.72
N LEU A 261 -0.18 14.47 5.19
CA LEU A 261 0.93 15.38 4.90
C LEU A 261 1.73 15.73 6.16
N ILE A 262 1.05 16.10 7.25
CA ILE A 262 1.69 16.40 8.53
C ILE A 262 2.44 15.17 9.05
N GLN A 263 1.83 14.00 8.98
CA GLN A 263 2.45 12.74 9.37
C GLN A 263 3.75 12.48 8.63
N TYR A 264 3.70 12.47 7.30
CA TYR A 264 4.86 12.13 6.49
C TYR A 264 5.96 13.17 6.56
N SER A 265 5.61 14.46 6.68
CA SER A 265 6.59 15.51 6.95
C SER A 265 7.28 15.32 8.30
N GLY A 266 6.53 15.05 9.37
CA GLY A 266 7.08 14.76 10.68
C GLY A 266 7.96 13.50 10.69
N PHE A 267 7.51 12.44 10.01
CA PHE A 267 8.28 11.22 9.80
C PHE A 267 9.63 11.50 9.10
N LEU A 268 9.63 12.25 7.99
CA LEU A 268 10.86 12.57 7.26
C LEU A 268 11.84 13.42 8.08
N ILE A 269 11.33 14.41 8.81
CA ILE A 269 12.17 15.24 9.70
C ILE A 269 12.81 14.34 10.77
N THR A 270 12.03 13.49 11.44
CA THR A 270 12.54 12.60 12.49
C THR A 270 13.53 11.59 11.92
N LEU A 271 13.23 11.01 10.75
CA LEU A 271 14.12 10.08 10.05
C LEU A 271 15.46 10.75 9.73
N THR A 272 15.43 11.96 9.16
CA THR A 272 16.65 12.72 8.81
C THR A 272 17.50 12.96 10.04
N LEU A 273 16.91 13.46 11.12
CA LEU A 273 17.62 13.76 12.37
C LEU A 273 18.27 12.50 12.97
N VAL A 274 17.49 11.40 13.07
CA VAL A 274 18.02 10.15 13.63
C VAL A 274 19.14 9.58 12.75
N LEU A 275 18.93 9.51 11.43
CA LEU A 275 19.99 9.00 10.54
C LEU A 275 21.28 9.83 10.63
N MET A 276 21.18 11.17 10.69
CA MET A 276 22.36 12.03 10.87
C MET A 276 23.10 11.77 12.20
N MET A 277 22.36 11.42 13.27
CA MET A 277 22.93 11.14 14.58
C MET A 277 23.65 9.79 14.66
N VAL A 278 23.11 8.76 13.99
CA VAL A 278 23.57 7.38 14.19
C VAL A 278 24.35 6.81 13.00
N PHE A 279 24.44 7.53 11.88
CA PHE A 279 25.01 7.01 10.63
C PHE A 279 26.46 6.50 10.79
N GLU A 280 27.31 7.23 11.48
CA GLU A 280 28.73 6.86 11.62
C GLU A 280 28.98 5.66 12.54
N SER A 281 28.03 5.36 13.44
CA SER A 281 28.16 4.31 14.45
C SER A 281 27.34 3.04 14.18
N SER A 282 26.54 3.02 13.12
CA SER A 282 25.56 1.96 12.87
C SER A 282 25.80 1.23 11.55
N THR A 283 25.47 -0.05 11.54
CA THR A 283 25.43 -0.87 10.33
C THR A 283 24.22 -0.50 9.46
N TYR A 284 24.25 -0.84 8.16
CA TYR A 284 23.11 -0.58 7.27
C TYR A 284 21.81 -1.24 7.72
N VAL A 285 21.88 -2.43 8.33
CA VAL A 285 20.71 -3.13 8.89
C VAL A 285 20.14 -2.37 10.08
N GLU A 286 20.98 -1.85 10.97
CA GLU A 286 20.55 -1.02 12.09
C GLU A 286 19.92 0.29 11.62
N LEU A 287 20.49 0.97 10.62
CA LEU A 287 19.92 2.17 10.04
C LEU A 287 18.54 1.94 9.45
N VAL A 288 18.35 0.83 8.73
CA VAL A 288 17.03 0.43 8.20
C VAL A 288 16.07 0.01 9.33
N THR A 289 16.58 -0.54 10.42
CA THR A 289 15.78 -0.85 11.61
C THR A 289 15.27 0.45 12.25
N TYR A 290 16.12 1.45 12.47
CA TYR A 290 15.67 2.78 12.95
C TYR A 290 14.63 3.40 12.02
N TRP A 291 14.87 3.35 10.72
CA TRP A 291 13.90 3.82 9.73
C TRP A 291 12.53 3.14 9.92
N SER A 292 12.50 1.81 10.04
CA SER A 292 11.25 1.05 10.19
C SER A 292 10.55 1.32 11.52
N ILE A 293 11.29 1.53 12.61
CA ILE A 293 10.75 1.91 13.94
C ILE A 293 10.10 3.29 13.87
N ILE A 294 10.82 4.30 13.33
CA ILE A 294 10.30 5.66 13.21
C ILE A 294 9.02 5.66 12.37
N TRP A 295 9.03 4.88 11.29
CA TRP A 295 7.87 4.75 10.40
C TRP A 295 6.66 4.11 11.11
N ALA A 296 6.89 3.04 11.89
CA ALA A 296 5.83 2.42 12.69
C ALA A 296 5.27 3.37 13.75
N LEU A 297 6.15 4.06 14.48
CA LEU A 297 5.75 5.02 15.51
C LEU A 297 4.98 6.21 14.94
N SER A 298 5.34 6.68 13.75
CA SER A 298 4.64 7.78 13.09
C SER A 298 3.19 7.47 12.72
N GLU A 299 2.82 6.20 12.56
CA GLU A 299 1.44 5.79 12.23
C GLU A 299 0.51 5.80 13.47
N VAL A 300 1.04 5.59 14.67
CA VAL A 300 0.23 5.41 15.89
C VAL A 300 -0.65 6.63 16.22
N PRO A 301 -0.15 7.87 16.25
CA PRO A 301 -0.97 9.04 16.54
C PRO A 301 -2.13 9.20 15.55
N PHE A 302 -1.92 8.86 14.29
CA PHE A 302 -2.93 8.99 13.24
C PHE A 302 -3.98 7.89 13.30
N LEU A 303 -3.60 6.66 13.66
CA LEU A 303 -4.56 5.62 13.99
C LEU A 303 -5.51 6.08 15.10
N ILE A 304 -4.96 6.59 16.21
CA ILE A 304 -5.73 7.07 17.36
C ILE A 304 -6.63 8.24 16.94
N TYR A 305 -6.09 9.21 16.21
CA TYR A 305 -6.83 10.38 15.76
C TYR A 305 -8.01 10.00 14.86
N PHE A 306 -7.79 9.16 13.84
CA PHE A 306 -8.87 8.73 12.96
C PHE A 306 -9.89 7.85 13.69
N TYR A 307 -9.46 6.98 14.59
CA TYR A 307 -10.37 6.20 15.43
C TYR A 307 -11.30 7.10 16.27
N ILE A 308 -10.76 8.13 16.94
CA ILE A 308 -11.56 9.09 17.72
C ILE A 308 -12.55 9.82 16.80
N LEU A 309 -12.12 10.27 15.62
CA LEU A 309 -12.99 10.94 14.67
C LEU A 309 -14.12 10.02 14.17
N VAL A 310 -13.82 8.77 13.84
CA VAL A 310 -14.84 7.79 13.40
C VAL A 310 -15.81 7.52 14.54
N LYS A 311 -15.33 7.32 15.76
CA LYS A 311 -16.21 7.09 16.94
C LYS A 311 -17.12 8.28 17.26
N LYS A 312 -16.65 9.53 16.99
CA LYS A 312 -17.46 10.74 17.15
C LYS A 312 -18.58 10.86 16.09
N ASN A 313 -18.33 10.34 14.87
CA ASN A 313 -19.26 10.49 13.75
C ASN A 313 -20.20 9.28 13.57
N PHE A 314 -19.82 8.11 14.11
CA PHE A 314 -20.54 6.84 13.92
C PHE A 314 -20.65 6.08 15.23
N THR A 315 -21.83 5.50 15.46
CA THR A 315 -22.06 4.59 16.59
C THR A 315 -21.67 3.17 16.16
N PHE A 316 -20.52 2.67 16.62
CA PHE A 316 -20.08 1.29 16.43
C PHE A 316 -19.34 0.80 17.68
N LYS A 317 -19.31 -0.51 17.88
CA LYS A 317 -18.57 -1.15 18.95
C LYS A 317 -17.41 -1.95 18.39
N LEU A 318 -16.21 -1.76 18.94
CA LEU A 318 -15.10 -2.66 18.66
C LEU A 318 -15.32 -3.95 19.45
N GLU A 319 -15.39 -5.07 18.76
CA GLU A 319 -15.49 -6.39 19.35
C GLU A 319 -14.09 -6.86 19.80
N ILE A 320 -13.60 -6.32 20.92
CA ILE A 320 -12.27 -6.65 21.44
C ILE A 320 -12.10 -8.16 21.62
N SER A 321 -13.18 -8.85 22.04
CA SER A 321 -13.17 -10.32 22.16
C SER A 321 -12.80 -11.03 20.85
N ASN A 322 -13.30 -10.56 19.71
CA ASN A 322 -12.95 -11.14 18.41
C ASN A 322 -11.49 -10.83 18.03
N LEU A 323 -11.03 -9.60 18.29
CA LEU A 323 -9.63 -9.22 18.07
C LEU A 323 -8.68 -10.10 18.87
N THR A 324 -8.97 -10.30 20.16
CA THR A 324 -8.18 -11.16 21.04
C THR A 324 -8.20 -12.62 20.56
N LYS A 325 -9.36 -13.15 20.15
CA LYS A 325 -9.46 -14.50 19.58
C LYS A 325 -8.59 -14.66 18.33
N TYR A 326 -8.64 -13.72 17.38
CA TYR A 326 -7.83 -13.80 16.15
C TYR A 326 -6.35 -13.73 16.46
N LEU A 327 -5.95 -12.89 17.43
CA LEU A 327 -4.57 -12.79 17.88
C LEU A 327 -4.10 -14.10 18.55
N LEU A 328 -4.86 -14.65 19.48
CA LEU A 328 -4.51 -15.91 20.16
C LEU A 328 -4.44 -17.08 19.19
N ILE A 329 -5.45 -17.24 18.32
CA ILE A 329 -5.45 -18.30 17.31
C ILE A 329 -4.24 -18.14 16.39
N GLY A 330 -3.95 -16.93 15.94
CA GLY A 330 -2.80 -16.69 15.07
C GLY A 330 -1.45 -16.95 15.76
N ILE A 331 -1.30 -16.55 17.03
CA ILE A 331 -0.08 -16.87 17.81
C ILE A 331 0.07 -18.40 17.98
N ILE A 332 -1.00 -19.11 18.30
CA ILE A 332 -0.96 -20.57 18.42
C ILE A 332 -0.63 -21.21 17.06
N SER A 333 -1.33 -20.79 16.00
CA SER A 333 -1.18 -21.41 14.67
C SER A 333 0.19 -21.20 14.04
N PHE A 334 0.82 -20.03 14.26
CA PHE A 334 2.09 -19.69 13.62
C PHE A 334 3.27 -19.71 14.62
N GLY A 335 3.04 -19.34 15.89
CA GLY A 335 4.08 -19.33 16.90
C GLY A 335 4.44 -20.74 17.37
N VAL A 336 3.46 -21.63 17.59
CA VAL A 336 3.75 -23.01 18.03
C VAL A 336 4.62 -23.75 16.99
N PRO A 337 4.29 -23.80 15.70
CA PRO A 337 5.18 -24.39 14.69
C PRO A 337 6.56 -23.72 14.65
N TYR A 338 6.63 -22.41 14.77
CA TYR A 338 7.89 -21.67 14.80
C TYR A 338 8.81 -22.12 15.94
N PHE A 339 8.27 -22.31 17.15
CA PHE A 339 9.06 -22.71 18.31
C PHE A 339 9.33 -24.24 18.41
N LEU A 340 8.44 -25.06 17.84
CA LEU A 340 8.60 -26.52 17.88
C LEU A 340 9.45 -27.09 16.75
N SER A 341 9.65 -26.33 15.69
CA SER A 341 10.40 -26.80 14.53
C SER A 341 11.53 -25.82 14.14
N PRO A 342 12.44 -25.49 15.08
CA PRO A 342 13.55 -24.59 14.75
C PRO A 342 14.41 -25.13 13.61
N GLU A 343 14.57 -26.48 13.49
CA GLU A 343 15.35 -27.13 12.42
C GLU A 343 14.77 -26.92 11.02
N PHE A 344 13.44 -26.79 10.88
CA PHE A 344 12.81 -26.44 9.61
C PHE A 344 13.00 -24.96 9.21
N LEU A 345 13.42 -24.12 10.16
CA LEU A 345 13.63 -22.69 9.98
C LEU A 345 15.11 -22.34 9.91
N GLU A 346 16.00 -23.25 10.29
CA GLU A 346 17.43 -23.19 10.03
C GLU A 346 17.71 -23.92 8.71
N PHE A 347 17.62 -23.17 7.63
CA PHE A 347 18.10 -23.64 6.34
C PHE A 347 19.63 -23.79 6.44
N ASN A 348 20.10 -25.00 6.71
CA ASN A 348 21.51 -25.30 6.51
C ASN A 348 21.79 -25.29 5.00
N PRO A 349 22.80 -24.54 4.55
CA PRO A 349 23.16 -24.45 3.14
C PRO A 349 23.64 -25.78 2.57
#